data_98388211561dc1800755e6447fdeb2a7
#
_entry.id   98388211561dc1800755e6447fdeb2a7
#
_cell.length_a   1.000
_cell.length_b   1.000
_cell.length_c   1.000
_cell.angle_alpha   90.00
_cell.angle_beta   90.00
_cell.angle_gamma   90.00
#
_symmetry.space_group_name_H-M   'P 1'
#
loop_
_entity.id
_entity.type
_entity.pdbx_description
1 polymer ?
#
loop_
_entity_poly.entity_id
_entity_poly.type
_entity_poly.pdbx_seq_one_letter_code
_entity_poly.pdbx_strand_id
1 'polypeptide(L)'
;LPAEPTSYPVNPLVALVLQKALSWPHDTPLDLTRMRLLLVLLDELRQSPARPLQLPWPQDARLLSIARALLGNIASARTLEQWARWADISARTLSRKFVLETGMSFAQWRQWARLTQALEWLATGRAVKDVALSLGYDSVSAFINFFRQALGTTPSAYFQTQQRKHAALNLRVAADQAALASNA
;
A
#
# COMPACT_ATOMS: atom_id res chain seq x y z
N LEU A 1 5.45 15.07 -6.14
CA LEU A 1 4.99 13.81 -5.54
C LEU A 1 6.21 12.89 -5.40
N PRO A 2 6.36 12.18 -4.27
CA PRO A 2 7.49 11.27 -4.09
C PRO A 2 7.50 10.19 -5.18
N ALA A 3 8.70 9.77 -5.59
CA ALA A 3 8.91 8.75 -6.62
C ALA A 3 8.59 7.33 -6.10
N GLU A 4 8.55 7.15 -4.78
CA GLU A 4 8.26 5.88 -4.13
C GLU A 4 6.82 5.80 -3.61
N PRO A 5 6.23 4.59 -3.50
CA PRO A 5 4.93 4.40 -2.89
C PRO A 5 4.94 4.96 -1.46
N THR A 6 4.09 5.93 -1.21
CA THR A 6 4.07 6.65 0.06
C THR A 6 2.67 6.61 0.63
N SER A 7 2.55 6.29 1.91
CA SER A 7 1.27 6.37 2.62
C SER A 7 1.12 7.74 3.28
N TYR A 8 -0.08 8.28 3.19
CA TYR A 8 -0.47 9.49 3.89
C TYR A 8 -1.54 9.13 4.93
N PRO A 9 -1.46 9.68 6.14
CA PRO A 9 -2.54 9.50 7.10
C PRO A 9 -3.81 10.18 6.55
N VAL A 10 -4.88 9.41 6.46
CA VAL A 10 -6.16 9.90 5.97
C VAL A 10 -6.90 10.54 7.16
N ASN A 11 -6.85 11.86 7.25
CA ASN A 11 -7.70 12.60 8.20
C ASN A 11 -9.14 12.63 7.67
N PRO A 12 -10.14 12.98 8.51
CA PRO A 12 -11.55 13.03 8.11
C PRO A 12 -11.83 13.93 6.90
N LEU A 13 -11.11 15.04 6.76
CA LEU A 13 -11.25 15.96 5.63
C LEU A 13 -10.77 15.31 4.33
N VAL A 14 -9.59 14.70 4.35
CA VAL A 14 -9.04 13.95 3.21
C VAL A 14 -10.00 12.82 2.80
N ALA A 15 -10.55 12.07 3.76
CA ALA A 15 -11.51 11.00 3.47
C ALA A 15 -12.78 11.52 2.77
N LEU A 16 -13.36 12.60 3.26
CA LEU A 16 -14.56 13.21 2.68
C LEU A 16 -14.32 13.76 1.27
N VAL A 17 -13.20 14.46 1.07
CA VAL A 17 -12.86 15.02 -0.24
C VAL A 17 -12.58 13.91 -1.25
N LEU A 18 -11.87 12.84 -0.86
CA LEU A 18 -11.65 11.66 -1.71
C LEU A 18 -12.97 10.98 -2.07
N GLN A 19 -13.85 10.74 -1.09
CA GLN A 19 -15.17 10.14 -1.34
C GLN A 19 -15.99 10.96 -2.33
N LYS A 20 -16.00 12.29 -2.18
CA LYS A 20 -16.67 13.19 -3.11
C LYS A 20 -16.03 13.18 -4.50
N ALA A 21 -14.70 13.18 -4.60
CA ALA A 21 -14.00 13.13 -5.87
C ALA A 21 -14.25 11.81 -6.61
N LEU A 22 -14.30 10.69 -5.90
CA LEU A 22 -14.61 9.37 -6.48
C LEU A 22 -16.06 9.24 -6.98
N SER A 23 -16.98 10.08 -6.50
CA SER A 23 -18.36 10.13 -6.97
C SER A 23 -18.56 10.92 -8.26
N TRP A 24 -17.52 11.60 -8.76
CA TRP A 24 -17.63 12.37 -9.99
C TRP A 24 -17.61 11.44 -11.23
N PRO A 25 -18.45 11.72 -12.23
CA PRO A 25 -18.38 11.01 -13.50
C PRO A 25 -16.99 11.20 -14.16
N HIS A 26 -16.43 10.14 -14.72
CA HIS A 26 -15.06 10.12 -15.25
C HIS A 26 -14.83 11.10 -16.41
N ASP A 27 -15.88 11.41 -17.19
CA ASP A 27 -15.82 12.26 -18.38
C ASP A 27 -16.23 13.72 -18.13
N THR A 28 -16.43 14.10 -16.87
CA THR A 28 -16.86 15.47 -16.56
C THR A 28 -15.67 16.41 -16.46
N PRO A 29 -15.63 17.53 -17.17
CA PRO A 29 -14.58 18.53 -17.06
C PRO A 29 -14.45 19.04 -15.62
N LEU A 30 -13.20 19.30 -15.20
CA LEU A 30 -12.92 19.90 -13.90
C LEU A 30 -13.37 21.37 -13.92
N ASP A 31 -14.47 21.67 -13.26
CA ASP A 31 -14.90 23.04 -12.98
C ASP A 31 -14.08 23.66 -11.83
N LEU A 32 -14.25 24.96 -11.61
CA LEU A 32 -13.53 25.70 -10.57
C LEU A 32 -13.79 25.14 -9.15
N THR A 33 -14.98 24.60 -8.90
CA THR A 33 -15.36 24.06 -7.59
C THR A 33 -14.62 22.74 -7.34
N ARG A 34 -14.58 21.86 -8.32
CA ARG A 34 -13.83 20.60 -8.26
C ARG A 34 -12.32 20.85 -8.15
N MET A 35 -11.82 21.82 -8.93
CA MET A 35 -10.42 22.24 -8.87
C MET A 35 -10.03 22.69 -7.46
N ARG A 36 -10.84 23.53 -6.81
CA ARG A 36 -10.61 23.99 -5.42
C ARG A 36 -10.59 22.83 -4.44
N LEU A 37 -11.51 21.87 -4.56
CA LEU A 37 -11.51 20.68 -3.70
C LEU A 37 -10.25 19.83 -3.88
N LEU A 38 -9.78 19.66 -5.12
CA LEU A 38 -8.52 18.95 -5.39
C LEU A 38 -7.31 19.71 -4.85
N LEU A 39 -7.31 21.04 -4.90
CA LEU A 39 -6.24 21.86 -4.31
C LEU A 39 -6.20 21.70 -2.79
N VAL A 40 -7.36 21.74 -2.13
CA VAL A 40 -7.44 21.47 -0.68
C VAL A 40 -6.90 20.07 -0.36
N LEU A 41 -7.28 19.06 -1.14
CA LEU A 41 -6.75 17.69 -0.97
C LEU A 41 -5.22 17.66 -1.12
N LEU A 42 -4.68 18.33 -2.12
CA LEU A 42 -3.23 18.40 -2.35
C LEU A 42 -2.51 19.12 -1.20
N ASP A 43 -3.09 20.18 -0.66
CA ASP A 43 -2.50 20.93 0.44
C ASP A 43 -2.54 20.10 1.73
N GLU A 44 -3.61 19.39 2.03
CA GLU A 44 -3.72 18.46 3.14
C GLU A 44 -2.69 17.33 3.02
N LEU A 45 -2.52 16.74 1.82
CA LEU A 45 -1.53 15.69 1.59
C LEU A 45 -0.09 16.21 1.71
N ARG A 46 0.19 17.45 1.28
CA ARG A 46 1.52 18.07 1.43
C ARG A 46 1.87 18.38 2.87
N GLN A 47 0.90 18.78 3.67
CA GLN A 47 1.08 19.06 5.10
C GLN A 47 1.12 17.78 5.94
N SER A 48 0.56 16.70 5.42
CA SER A 48 0.63 15.40 6.10
C SER A 48 2.03 14.82 6.02
N PRO A 49 2.60 14.32 7.13
CA PRO A 49 3.90 13.69 7.09
C PRO A 49 3.82 12.46 6.18
N ALA A 50 4.50 12.55 5.02
CA ALA A 50 4.65 11.42 4.11
C ALA A 50 5.38 10.30 4.87
N ARG A 51 4.71 9.17 5.06
CA ARG A 51 5.33 7.99 5.63
C ARG A 51 5.61 7.02 4.49
N PRO A 52 6.85 6.57 4.29
CA PRO A 52 7.08 5.45 3.40
C PRO A 52 6.15 4.30 3.81
N LEU A 53 5.73 3.47 2.86
CA LEU A 53 4.90 2.28 3.10
C LEU A 53 5.69 1.25 3.92
N GLN A 54 6.22 1.68 5.07
CA GLN A 54 6.96 0.84 5.99
C GLN A 54 5.97 0.24 6.99
N LEU A 55 6.05 -1.06 7.13
CA LEU A 55 5.37 -1.75 8.20
C LEU A 55 5.87 -1.21 9.55
N PRO A 56 4.98 -0.69 10.43
CA PRO A 56 5.40 -0.31 11.76
C PRO A 56 5.85 -1.56 12.52
N TRP A 57 7.10 -1.55 13.01
CA TRP A 57 7.68 -2.66 13.75
C TRP A 57 7.36 -2.54 15.23
N PRO A 58 6.92 -3.63 15.89
CA PRO A 58 6.81 -3.65 17.34
C PRO A 58 8.20 -3.63 17.99
N GLN A 59 8.30 -3.05 19.18
CA GLN A 59 9.55 -2.94 19.94
C GLN A 59 9.71 -4.07 20.97
N ASP A 60 8.61 -4.60 21.52
CA ASP A 60 8.63 -5.75 22.43
C ASP A 60 9.29 -6.94 21.71
N ALA A 61 10.28 -7.56 22.33
CA ALA A 61 11.10 -8.62 21.73
C ALA A 61 10.28 -9.83 21.26
N ARG A 62 9.19 -10.18 21.96
CA ARG A 62 8.31 -11.30 21.60
C ARG A 62 7.45 -10.94 20.39
N LEU A 63 6.90 -9.72 20.35
CA LEU A 63 6.13 -9.24 19.20
C LEU A 63 7.03 -9.09 17.98
N LEU A 64 8.23 -8.60 18.17
CA LEU A 64 9.24 -8.47 17.11
C LEU A 64 9.62 -9.84 16.53
N SER A 65 9.77 -10.87 17.37
CA SER A 65 10.03 -12.22 16.91
C SER A 65 8.88 -12.79 16.08
N ILE A 66 7.62 -12.54 16.49
CA ILE A 66 6.43 -12.90 15.71
C ILE A 66 6.44 -12.20 14.34
N ALA A 67 6.67 -10.88 14.32
CA ALA A 67 6.69 -10.10 13.10
C ALA A 67 7.78 -10.60 12.11
N ARG A 68 8.98 -10.87 12.59
CA ARG A 68 10.08 -11.45 11.78
C ARG A 68 9.75 -12.85 11.26
N ALA A 69 9.22 -13.72 12.11
CA ALA A 69 8.83 -15.06 11.71
C ALA A 69 7.70 -15.05 10.68
N LEU A 70 6.74 -14.13 10.80
CA LEU A 70 5.67 -13.95 9.82
C LEU A 70 6.22 -13.49 8.46
N LEU A 71 7.15 -12.53 8.44
CA LEU A 71 7.76 -12.07 7.19
C LEU A 71 8.64 -13.14 6.55
N GLY A 72 9.31 -13.96 7.35
CA GLY A 72 10.06 -15.13 6.86
C GLY A 72 9.16 -16.21 6.25
N ASN A 73 7.88 -16.27 6.65
CA ASN A 73 6.87 -17.16 6.07
C ASN A 73 5.52 -16.43 5.98
N ILE A 74 5.41 -15.55 5.00
CA ILE A 74 4.25 -14.68 4.80
C ILE A 74 2.95 -15.46 4.49
N ALA A 75 3.08 -16.67 3.97
CA ALA A 75 1.98 -17.60 3.70
C ALA A 75 1.47 -18.33 4.97
N SER A 76 2.14 -18.17 6.11
CA SER A 76 1.76 -18.88 7.34
C SER A 76 0.28 -18.76 7.64
N ALA A 77 -0.39 -19.91 7.85
CA ALA A 77 -1.81 -19.99 8.23
C ALA A 77 -2.04 -19.90 9.73
N ARG A 78 -1.00 -19.71 10.56
CA ARG A 78 -1.14 -19.65 12.02
C ARG A 78 -2.15 -18.60 12.44
N THR A 79 -3.04 -18.96 13.38
CA THR A 79 -3.97 -18.04 14.01
C THR A 79 -3.27 -17.14 15.02
N LEU A 80 -3.98 -16.12 15.52
CA LEU A 80 -3.47 -15.23 16.57
C LEU A 80 -3.08 -16.03 17.83
N GLU A 81 -3.90 -17.01 18.21
CA GLU A 81 -3.68 -17.87 19.38
C GLU A 81 -2.44 -18.76 19.19
N GLN A 82 -2.22 -19.25 17.98
CA GLN A 82 -1.05 -20.06 17.67
C GLN A 82 0.23 -19.23 17.69
N TRP A 83 0.18 -17.97 17.20
CA TRP A 83 1.31 -17.05 17.29
C TRP A 83 1.59 -16.63 18.73
N ALA A 84 0.54 -16.39 19.53
CA ALA A 84 0.67 -16.05 20.93
C ALA A 84 1.33 -17.18 21.73
N ARG A 85 0.88 -18.43 21.54
CA ARG A 85 1.49 -19.62 22.14
C ARG A 85 2.94 -19.80 21.72
N TRP A 86 3.25 -19.59 20.45
CA TRP A 86 4.62 -19.69 19.93
C TRP A 86 5.58 -18.70 20.60
N ALA A 87 5.11 -17.51 20.96
CA ALA A 87 5.90 -16.46 21.63
C ALA A 87 5.75 -16.47 23.17
N ASP A 88 5.10 -17.50 23.74
CA ASP A 88 4.85 -17.65 25.18
C ASP A 88 4.17 -16.43 25.80
N ILE A 89 3.08 -15.96 25.15
CA ILE A 89 2.21 -14.89 25.64
C ILE A 89 0.73 -15.26 25.42
N SER A 90 -0.18 -14.59 26.13
CA SER A 90 -1.61 -14.77 25.88
C SER A 90 -2.03 -14.03 24.58
N ALA A 91 -3.07 -14.56 23.90
CA ALA A 91 -3.65 -13.89 22.72
C ALA A 91 -4.14 -12.46 23.02
N ARG A 92 -4.68 -12.26 24.25
CA ARG A 92 -5.09 -10.92 24.74
C ARG A 92 -3.89 -9.97 24.85
N THR A 93 -2.77 -10.45 25.37
CA THR A 93 -1.53 -9.66 25.50
C THR A 93 -1.00 -9.31 24.12
N LEU A 94 -0.93 -10.29 23.21
CA LEU A 94 -0.51 -10.07 21.83
C LEU A 94 -1.35 -8.99 21.16
N SER A 95 -2.68 -9.15 21.14
CA SER A 95 -3.59 -8.16 20.51
C SER A 95 -3.40 -6.76 21.08
N ARG A 96 -3.42 -6.62 22.40
CA ARG A 96 -3.34 -5.31 23.05
C ARG A 96 -2.00 -4.61 22.81
N LYS A 97 -0.90 -5.31 23.03
CA LYS A 97 0.45 -4.75 22.83
C LYS A 97 0.73 -4.44 21.38
N PHE A 98 0.28 -5.30 20.47
CA PHE A 98 0.50 -5.09 19.04
C PHE A 98 -0.14 -3.78 18.55
N VAL A 99 -1.40 -3.52 18.96
CA VAL A 99 -2.07 -2.25 18.66
C VAL A 99 -1.36 -1.06 19.32
N LEU A 100 -0.95 -1.22 20.57
CA LEU A 100 -0.27 -0.14 21.31
C LEU A 100 1.03 0.29 20.64
N GLU A 101 1.82 -0.65 20.13
CA GLU A 101 3.17 -0.39 19.60
C GLU A 101 3.15 -0.08 18.09
N THR A 102 2.21 -0.64 17.33
CA THR A 102 2.18 -0.48 15.87
C THR A 102 1.05 0.41 15.38
N GLY A 103 0.07 0.72 16.22
CA GLY A 103 -1.16 1.42 15.82
C GLY A 103 -2.13 0.55 15.02
N MET A 104 -1.83 -0.75 14.81
CA MET A 104 -2.62 -1.67 13.98
C MET A 104 -2.93 -2.95 14.76
N SER A 105 -4.09 -3.57 14.49
CA SER A 105 -4.30 -4.95 14.93
C SER A 105 -3.33 -5.90 14.23
N PHE A 106 -3.01 -7.03 14.85
CA PHE A 106 -2.13 -8.04 14.24
C PHE A 106 -2.65 -8.52 12.88
N ALA A 107 -3.98 -8.64 12.73
CA ALA A 107 -4.59 -9.01 11.45
C ALA A 107 -4.37 -7.95 10.36
N GLN A 108 -4.56 -6.67 10.70
CA GLN A 108 -4.29 -5.55 9.78
C GLN A 108 -2.81 -5.50 9.39
N TRP A 109 -1.90 -5.62 10.36
CA TRP A 109 -0.47 -5.63 10.12
C TRP A 109 -0.05 -6.77 9.18
N ARG A 110 -0.60 -7.97 9.39
CA ARG A 110 -0.38 -9.13 8.52
C ARG A 110 -0.90 -8.90 7.09
N GLN A 111 -2.05 -8.26 6.94
CA GLN A 111 -2.57 -7.89 5.62
C GLN A 111 -1.67 -6.86 4.92
N TRP A 112 -1.18 -5.87 5.66
CA TRP A 112 -0.22 -4.89 5.14
C TRP A 112 1.09 -5.55 4.72
N ALA A 113 1.62 -6.47 5.52
CA ALA A 113 2.81 -7.25 5.18
C ALA A 113 2.63 -8.02 3.86
N ARG A 114 1.47 -8.67 3.69
CA ARG A 114 1.13 -9.36 2.44
C ARG A 114 1.01 -8.42 1.25
N LEU A 115 0.42 -7.24 1.46
CA LEU A 115 0.28 -6.25 0.40
C LEU A 115 1.64 -5.71 -0.05
N THR A 116 2.50 -5.34 0.87
CA THR A 116 3.86 -4.86 0.57
C THR A 116 4.64 -5.92 -0.21
N GLN A 117 4.60 -7.16 0.25
CA GLN A 117 5.27 -8.26 -0.45
C GLN A 117 4.67 -8.54 -1.83
N ALA A 118 3.34 -8.40 -1.97
CA ALA A 118 2.68 -8.50 -3.27
C ALA A 118 3.18 -7.44 -4.25
N LEU A 119 3.26 -6.19 -3.80
CA LEU A 119 3.75 -5.08 -4.62
C LEU A 119 5.19 -5.30 -5.08
N GLU A 120 6.08 -5.75 -4.19
CA GLU A 120 7.47 -6.07 -4.54
C GLU A 120 7.54 -7.19 -5.60
N TRP A 121 6.85 -8.31 -5.36
CA TRP A 121 6.89 -9.44 -6.29
C TRP A 121 6.27 -9.13 -7.64
N LEU A 122 5.18 -8.39 -7.67
CA LEU A 122 4.55 -7.98 -8.92
C LEU A 122 5.39 -6.94 -9.66
N ALA A 123 6.10 -6.06 -8.95
CA ALA A 123 7.02 -5.09 -9.56
C ALA A 123 8.21 -5.77 -10.24
N THR A 124 8.65 -6.95 -9.75
CA THR A 124 9.68 -7.78 -10.40
C THR A 124 9.14 -8.62 -11.56
N GLY A 125 7.86 -8.49 -11.91
CA GLY A 125 7.24 -9.18 -13.05
C GLY A 125 6.72 -10.58 -12.74
N ARG A 126 6.63 -11.00 -11.44
CA ARG A 126 6.02 -12.29 -11.10
C ARG A 126 4.55 -12.34 -11.49
N ALA A 127 4.11 -13.50 -11.98
CA ALA A 127 2.71 -13.70 -12.37
C ALA A 127 1.77 -13.57 -11.17
N VAL A 128 0.61 -12.94 -11.38
CA VAL A 128 -0.42 -12.71 -10.32
C VAL A 128 -0.81 -14.02 -9.63
N LYS A 129 -0.89 -15.13 -10.39
CA LYS A 129 -1.19 -16.47 -9.85
C LYS A 129 -0.13 -16.93 -8.85
N ASP A 130 1.14 -16.79 -9.20
CA ASP A 130 2.26 -17.24 -8.35
C ASP A 130 2.37 -16.40 -7.09
N VAL A 131 2.13 -15.09 -7.22
CA VAL A 131 2.07 -14.16 -6.07
C VAL A 131 0.95 -14.55 -5.12
N ALA A 132 -0.26 -14.80 -5.63
CA ALA A 132 -1.41 -15.19 -4.81
C ALA A 132 -1.11 -16.45 -3.98
N LEU A 133 -0.59 -17.50 -4.62
CA LEU A 133 -0.25 -18.76 -3.96
C LEU A 133 0.90 -18.58 -2.95
N SER A 134 1.93 -17.83 -3.32
CA SER A 134 3.09 -17.56 -2.44
C SER A 134 2.74 -16.71 -1.22
N LEU A 135 1.66 -15.92 -1.27
CA LEU A 135 1.13 -15.17 -0.13
C LEU A 135 0.15 -15.98 0.73
N GLY A 136 -0.15 -17.23 0.34
CA GLY A 136 -1.04 -18.12 1.07
C GLY A 136 -2.51 -17.82 0.87
N TYR A 137 -2.90 -17.35 -0.31
CA TYR A 137 -4.32 -17.26 -0.70
C TYR A 137 -4.79 -18.59 -1.32
N ASP A 138 -5.98 -19.03 -0.93
CA ASP A 138 -6.58 -20.27 -1.44
C ASP A 138 -6.95 -20.18 -2.93
N SER A 139 -7.12 -18.96 -3.45
CA SER A 139 -7.42 -18.74 -4.86
C SER A 139 -6.89 -17.39 -5.35
N VAL A 140 -6.64 -17.32 -6.65
CA VAL A 140 -6.27 -16.05 -7.32
C VAL A 140 -7.36 -14.99 -7.16
N SER A 141 -8.63 -15.40 -7.20
CA SER A 141 -9.78 -14.50 -7.03
C SER A 141 -9.81 -13.87 -5.64
N ALA A 142 -9.49 -14.63 -4.58
CA ALA A 142 -9.40 -14.12 -3.22
C ALA A 142 -8.30 -13.05 -3.10
N PHE A 143 -7.13 -13.29 -3.70
CA PHE A 143 -6.06 -12.31 -3.76
C PHE A 143 -6.43 -11.05 -4.55
N ILE A 144 -7.05 -11.18 -5.72
CA ILE A 144 -7.49 -10.02 -6.54
C ILE A 144 -8.50 -9.17 -5.77
N ASN A 145 -9.45 -9.79 -5.06
CA ASN A 145 -10.42 -9.08 -4.23
C ASN A 145 -9.74 -8.34 -3.08
N PHE A 146 -8.81 -8.98 -2.38
CA PHE A 146 -8.00 -8.34 -1.33
C PHE A 146 -7.23 -7.14 -1.89
N PHE A 147 -6.51 -7.31 -3.00
CA PHE A 147 -5.73 -6.26 -3.63
C PHE A 147 -6.60 -5.06 -4.06
N ARG A 148 -7.79 -5.37 -4.62
CA ARG A 148 -8.77 -4.33 -5.01
C ARG A 148 -9.33 -3.58 -3.81
N GLN A 149 -9.62 -4.27 -2.71
CA GLN A 149 -10.05 -3.62 -1.46
C GLN A 149 -8.96 -2.71 -0.88
N ALA A 150 -7.70 -3.13 -0.97
CA ALA A 150 -6.58 -2.38 -0.43
C ALA A 150 -6.16 -1.18 -1.28
N LEU A 151 -6.19 -1.30 -2.62
CA LEU A 151 -5.63 -0.31 -3.55
C LEU A 151 -6.64 0.25 -4.57
N GLY A 152 -7.92 -0.13 -4.48
CA GLY A 152 -8.99 0.36 -5.37
C GLY A 152 -8.96 -0.22 -6.79
N THR A 153 -7.97 -1.05 -7.15
CA THR A 153 -7.77 -1.56 -8.50
C THR A 153 -7.23 -2.99 -8.50
N THR A 154 -7.30 -3.68 -9.64
CA THR A 154 -6.71 -5.02 -9.76
C THR A 154 -5.19 -4.97 -9.90
N PRO A 155 -4.46 -6.04 -9.54
CA PRO A 155 -3.01 -6.10 -9.71
C PRO A 155 -2.55 -5.77 -11.13
N SER A 156 -3.18 -6.37 -12.14
CA SER A 156 -2.81 -6.14 -13.54
C SER A 156 -3.02 -4.69 -13.98
N ALA A 157 -4.17 -4.08 -13.64
CA ALA A 157 -4.44 -2.67 -13.96
C ALA A 157 -3.50 -1.72 -13.22
N TYR A 158 -3.17 -2.03 -11.95
CA TYR A 158 -2.21 -1.24 -11.17
C TYR A 158 -0.84 -1.16 -11.86
N PHE A 159 -0.28 -2.31 -12.24
CA PHE A 159 1.05 -2.36 -12.85
C PHE A 159 1.07 -1.86 -14.30
N GLN A 160 0.03 -2.08 -15.10
CA GLN A 160 -0.10 -1.45 -16.41
C GLN A 160 -0.09 0.07 -16.33
N THR A 161 -0.79 0.63 -15.35
CA THR A 161 -0.81 2.08 -15.12
C THR A 161 0.56 2.60 -14.69
N GLN A 162 1.27 1.88 -13.82
CA GLN A 162 2.63 2.24 -13.40
C GLN A 162 3.64 2.17 -14.55
N GLN A 163 3.60 1.12 -15.35
CA GLN A 163 4.46 0.99 -16.54
C GLN A 163 4.24 2.13 -17.54
N ARG A 164 3.00 2.50 -17.82
CA ARG A 164 2.68 3.64 -18.68
C ARG A 164 3.21 4.95 -18.12
N LYS A 165 3.09 5.18 -16.81
CA LYS A 165 3.64 6.38 -16.16
C LYS A 165 5.16 6.44 -16.24
N HIS A 166 5.86 5.33 -16.00
CA HIS A 166 7.32 5.27 -16.13
C HIS A 166 7.78 5.49 -17.57
N ALA A 167 7.11 4.87 -18.54
CA ALA A 167 7.42 5.07 -19.95
C ALA A 167 7.22 6.54 -20.38
N ALA A 168 6.12 7.15 -19.96
CA ALA A 168 5.87 8.58 -20.26
C ALA A 168 6.89 9.51 -19.59
N LEU A 169 7.31 9.20 -18.35
CA LEU A 169 8.34 9.98 -17.65
C LEU A 169 9.71 9.86 -18.36
N ASN A 170 10.10 8.65 -18.75
CA ASN A 170 11.36 8.41 -19.45
C ASN A 170 11.39 9.11 -20.81
N LEU A 171 10.28 9.14 -21.56
CA LEU A 171 10.16 9.87 -22.82
C LEU A 171 10.31 11.39 -22.60
N ARG A 172 9.74 11.95 -21.53
CA ARG A 172 9.91 13.37 -21.20
C ARG A 172 11.35 13.71 -20.84
N VAL A 173 11.98 12.89 -19.99
CA VAL A 173 13.40 13.10 -19.62
C VAL A 173 14.30 13.00 -20.83
N ALA A 174 14.07 12.05 -21.74
CA ALA A 174 14.84 11.92 -22.98
C ALA A 174 14.64 13.13 -23.92
N ALA A 175 13.40 13.64 -24.02
CA ALA A 175 13.11 14.84 -24.83
C ALA A 175 13.77 16.09 -24.25
N ASP A 176 13.74 16.27 -22.92
CA ASP A 176 14.40 17.40 -22.26
C ASP A 176 15.92 17.34 -22.41
N GLN A 177 16.53 16.15 -22.35
CA GLN A 177 17.95 15.96 -22.58
C GLN A 177 18.36 16.26 -24.06
N ALA A 178 17.53 15.82 -25.01
CA ALA A 178 17.76 16.11 -26.42
C ALA A 178 17.64 17.61 -26.74
N ALA A 179 16.68 18.30 -26.12
CA ALA A 179 16.52 19.75 -26.27
C ALA A 179 17.71 20.54 -25.71
N LEU A 180 18.26 20.11 -24.57
CA LEU A 180 19.46 20.71 -23.97
C LEU A 180 20.70 20.47 -24.81
N ALA A 181 20.85 19.29 -25.41
CA ALA A 181 21.98 18.97 -26.29
C ALA A 181 21.94 19.70 -27.65
N SER A 182 20.74 20.10 -28.12
CA SER A 182 20.56 20.84 -29.38
C SER A 182 20.78 22.34 -29.22
N ASN A 183 20.90 22.85 -27.99
CA ASN A 183 21.05 24.27 -27.68
C ASN A 183 22.48 24.63 -27.20
N ALA A 184 23.40 23.67 -27.21
CA ALA A 184 24.82 23.82 -26.89
C ALA A 184 25.68 23.71 -28.13
#